data_46ca2dc2a9e658e3cf65cea1eaf1cbb6
#
_entry.id   46ca2dc2a9e658e3cf65cea1eaf1cbb6
#
_cell.length_a   1.000
_cell.length_b   1.000
_cell.length_c   1.000
_cell.angle_alpha   90.00
_cell.angle_beta   90.00
_cell.angle_gamma   90.00
#
_symmetry.space_group_name_H-M   'P 1'
#
loop_
_entity.id
_entity.type
_entity.pdbx_description
1 polymer ?
#
loop_
_entity_poly.entity_id
_entity_poly.type
_entity_poly.pdbx_seq_one_letter_code
_entity_poly.pdbx_strand_id
1 'polypeptide(L)'
;MESTASNDYAPPRELEVNSSDAIRLILQFLRENRLFGAMRALQEESQVSLNAVESVDALASDISHGRWDRVLQQTKALECSTTAMMDLYELVALDMMEAQESDVAVQLLRTTPVMATMKQTQPERYLRLEKLAQRVIFDPAEVYAGSSKQKRRDDVAQLFRHEVASVEPSRLLVLLGQALKWQQMQGLVAPGEDFDLFRGGAKEKVVDRSEKLVRKPAGKIKFSKTSMPQCAQFSRDGRMLVTGAKDGFVEVWDFEKCKLRKDLDYQAKDEFMMHDASVTAEAFSRDGELLATGSEDGKVKVWKVSTGMCLRRFDNAHSQGIQSIAFSRDGTQLLTASFDHLVRIHGLKSGQTLKEFRGHQSYVNTAFFSSNGSKVISTSSDGTLKIWNAKTTECLQTVRPPSESYTAEVDIVSALLTPIASGTDEDIIICTRTSEMLRVSMGGEVLLTYKGDPFNDKKVGNFVACTLSMRGKWLYGVTDKGFIVSFAAATGELETSMQICNADAFGIAHHPHRNIVATYGSDRYVRLWKA
;
A
#
# COMPACT_ATOMS: atom_id res chain seq x y z
N MET A 1 -11.79 -46.64 17.31
CA MET A 1 -10.75 -46.34 16.27
C MET A 1 -10.94 -44.89 15.87
N GLU A 2 -10.30 -44.05 16.65
CA GLU A 2 -10.32 -42.59 16.45
C GLU A 2 -9.15 -42.23 15.53
N SER A 3 -9.43 -41.64 14.39
CA SER A 3 -8.41 -41.07 13.52
C SER A 3 -8.30 -39.58 13.80
N THR A 4 -7.32 -39.21 14.60
CA THR A 4 -6.88 -37.83 14.80
C THR A 4 -6.17 -37.33 13.54
N ALA A 5 -6.82 -36.49 12.76
CA ALA A 5 -6.18 -35.71 11.73
C ALA A 5 -5.46 -34.52 12.38
N SER A 6 -4.16 -34.59 12.49
CA SER A 6 -3.29 -33.49 12.87
C SER A 6 -3.27 -32.45 11.75
N ASN A 7 -3.86 -31.30 12.01
CA ASN A 7 -3.76 -30.11 11.16
C ASN A 7 -2.37 -29.47 11.39
N ASP A 8 -1.38 -29.86 10.60
CA ASP A 8 -0.08 -29.18 10.54
C ASP A 8 -0.23 -27.82 9.81
N TYR A 9 -0.62 -26.79 10.55
CA TYR A 9 -0.39 -25.41 10.12
C TYR A 9 1.07 -25.06 10.43
N ALA A 10 1.94 -25.28 9.45
CA ALA A 10 3.27 -24.70 9.51
C ALA A 10 3.14 -23.17 9.52
N PRO A 11 3.83 -22.45 10.42
CA PRO A 11 3.83 -20.99 10.40
C PRO A 11 4.37 -20.49 9.06
N PRO A 12 3.90 -19.33 8.56
CA PRO A 12 4.41 -18.76 7.32
C PRO A 12 5.93 -18.60 7.46
N ARG A 13 6.69 -19.20 6.55
CA ARG A 13 8.15 -19.08 6.52
C ARG A 13 8.49 -17.59 6.44
N GLU A 14 9.25 -17.09 7.39
CA GLU A 14 9.85 -15.76 7.31
C GLU A 14 10.69 -15.71 6.04
N LEU A 15 10.51 -14.66 5.23
CA LEU A 15 11.32 -14.41 4.03
C LEU A 15 12.71 -13.96 4.50
N GLU A 16 13.65 -14.89 4.54
CA GLU A 16 15.05 -14.57 4.81
C GLU A 16 15.72 -14.04 3.53
N VAL A 17 16.38 -12.91 3.66
CA VAL A 17 17.18 -12.33 2.57
C VAL A 17 18.55 -13.02 2.57
N ASN A 18 18.88 -13.68 1.46
CA ASN A 18 20.19 -14.30 1.30
C ASN A 18 21.27 -13.21 1.19
N SER A 19 22.29 -13.29 2.05
CA SER A 19 23.41 -12.33 2.05
C SER A 19 24.17 -12.28 0.72
N SER A 20 24.32 -13.41 0.03
CA SER A 20 24.95 -13.49 -1.29
C SER A 20 24.19 -12.70 -2.35
N ASP A 21 22.85 -12.72 -2.31
CA ASP A 21 22.02 -11.96 -3.25
C ASP A 21 22.09 -10.46 -2.95
N ALA A 22 22.17 -10.08 -1.67
CA ALA A 22 22.40 -8.68 -1.29
C ALA A 22 23.75 -8.18 -1.81
N ILE A 23 24.83 -8.98 -1.68
CA ILE A 23 26.16 -8.64 -2.21
C ILE A 23 26.10 -8.50 -3.74
N ARG A 24 25.43 -9.41 -4.46
CA ARG A 24 25.25 -9.32 -5.92
C ARG A 24 24.52 -8.05 -6.35
N LEU A 25 23.49 -7.63 -5.63
CA LEU A 25 22.80 -6.36 -5.89
C LEU A 25 23.71 -5.15 -5.70
N ILE A 26 24.56 -5.16 -4.68
CA ILE A 26 25.56 -4.12 -4.44
C ILE A 26 26.63 -4.11 -5.55
N LEU A 27 27.12 -5.27 -5.96
CA LEU A 27 28.07 -5.41 -7.07
C LEU A 27 27.49 -4.87 -8.38
N GLN A 28 26.20 -5.16 -8.66
CA GLN A 28 25.51 -4.60 -9.82
C GLN A 28 25.46 -3.07 -9.75
N PHE A 29 25.06 -2.52 -8.61
CA PHE A 29 25.01 -1.07 -8.39
C PHE A 29 26.39 -0.40 -8.57
N LEU A 30 27.46 -1.01 -8.03
CA LEU A 30 28.83 -0.51 -8.20
C LEU A 30 29.27 -0.54 -9.68
N ARG A 31 28.92 -1.58 -10.42
CA ARG A 31 29.21 -1.71 -11.86
C ARG A 31 28.50 -0.63 -12.67
N GLU A 32 27.19 -0.42 -12.45
CA GLU A 32 26.39 0.59 -13.14
C GLU A 32 26.90 2.02 -12.89
N ASN A 33 27.37 2.27 -11.67
CA ASN A 33 27.96 3.57 -11.30
C ASN A 33 29.47 3.69 -11.63
N ARG A 34 30.06 2.72 -12.35
CA ARG A 34 31.48 2.69 -12.77
C ARG A 34 32.48 2.68 -11.62
N LEU A 35 32.11 2.18 -10.45
CA LEU A 35 32.94 2.06 -9.26
C LEU A 35 33.71 0.73 -9.26
N PHE A 36 34.51 0.49 -10.32
CA PHE A 36 35.15 -0.82 -10.56
C PHE A 36 36.17 -1.21 -9.50
N GLY A 37 36.85 -0.25 -8.85
CA GLY A 37 37.79 -0.54 -7.76
C GLY A 37 37.10 -1.12 -6.53
N ALA A 38 36.01 -0.49 -6.08
CA ALA A 38 35.20 -0.98 -4.97
C ALA A 38 34.53 -2.34 -5.29
N MET A 39 34.07 -2.51 -6.55
CA MET A 39 33.49 -3.76 -7.00
C MET A 39 34.48 -4.93 -6.89
N ARG A 40 35.73 -4.76 -7.37
CA ARG A 40 36.76 -5.80 -7.28
C ARG A 40 37.12 -6.13 -5.83
N ALA A 41 37.32 -5.11 -4.99
CA ALA A 41 37.62 -5.33 -3.56
C ALA A 41 36.48 -6.13 -2.89
N LEU A 42 35.23 -5.78 -3.16
CA LEU A 42 34.08 -6.50 -2.59
C LEU A 42 33.98 -7.95 -3.11
N GLN A 43 34.30 -8.21 -4.38
CA GLN A 43 34.34 -9.56 -4.93
C GLN A 43 35.46 -10.40 -4.30
N GLU A 44 36.64 -9.81 -4.11
CA GLU A 44 37.80 -10.49 -3.46
C GLU A 44 37.51 -10.82 -2.00
N GLU A 45 36.91 -9.90 -1.24
CA GLU A 45 36.61 -10.12 0.17
C GLU A 45 35.42 -11.09 0.39
N SER A 46 34.36 -10.93 -0.39
CA SER A 46 33.14 -11.73 -0.21
C SER A 46 33.18 -13.09 -0.92
N GLN A 47 34.11 -13.29 -1.86
CA GLN A 47 34.16 -14.47 -2.76
C GLN A 47 32.85 -14.68 -3.56
N VAL A 48 32.06 -13.60 -3.75
CA VAL A 48 30.81 -13.60 -4.51
C VAL A 48 31.01 -12.89 -5.82
N SER A 49 30.80 -13.57 -6.92
CA SER A 49 30.88 -13.01 -8.27
C SER A 49 29.53 -12.50 -8.76
N LEU A 50 29.57 -11.46 -9.60
CA LEU A 50 28.39 -10.90 -10.25
C LEU A 50 28.10 -11.60 -11.58
N ASN A 51 27.85 -12.88 -11.66
CA ASN A 51 27.56 -13.59 -12.92
C ASN A 51 26.23 -13.17 -13.54
N ALA A 52 26.14 -11.90 -13.98
CA ALA A 52 24.93 -11.34 -14.54
C ALA A 52 25.21 -10.54 -15.81
N VAL A 53 24.34 -10.73 -16.80
CA VAL A 53 24.28 -9.97 -18.06
C VAL A 53 22.93 -9.24 -18.14
N GLU A 54 22.84 -8.25 -19.04
CA GLU A 54 21.58 -7.53 -19.28
C GLU A 54 20.48 -8.46 -19.82
N SER A 55 20.85 -9.38 -20.72
CA SER A 55 19.94 -10.38 -21.28
C SER A 55 20.66 -11.66 -21.60
N VAL A 56 20.30 -12.74 -20.90
CA VAL A 56 20.84 -14.09 -21.16
C VAL A 56 20.39 -14.60 -22.54
N ASP A 57 19.18 -14.25 -22.95
CA ASP A 57 18.68 -14.65 -24.27
C ASP A 57 19.44 -13.97 -25.42
N ALA A 58 19.85 -12.70 -25.25
CA ALA A 58 20.70 -12.02 -26.21
C ALA A 58 22.09 -12.66 -26.30
N LEU A 59 22.72 -12.98 -25.17
CA LEU A 59 24.01 -13.67 -25.11
C LEU A 59 23.91 -15.06 -25.77
N ALA A 60 22.90 -15.84 -25.45
CA ALA A 60 22.67 -17.16 -26.05
C ALA A 60 22.42 -17.07 -27.56
N SER A 61 21.64 -16.08 -28.00
CA SER A 61 21.45 -15.80 -29.44
C SER A 61 22.75 -15.40 -30.14
N ASP A 62 23.60 -14.60 -29.49
CA ASP A 62 24.90 -14.20 -30.05
C ASP A 62 25.85 -15.41 -30.17
N ILE A 63 25.83 -16.34 -29.21
CA ILE A 63 26.57 -17.61 -29.29
C ILE A 63 26.05 -18.48 -30.43
N SER A 64 24.73 -18.69 -30.52
CA SER A 64 24.10 -19.51 -31.58
C SER A 64 24.37 -18.95 -32.98
N HIS A 65 24.46 -17.63 -33.14
CA HIS A 65 24.76 -16.99 -34.41
C HIS A 65 26.27 -16.76 -34.68
N GLY A 66 27.14 -17.11 -33.70
CA GLY A 66 28.59 -16.97 -33.85
C GLY A 66 29.10 -15.53 -33.87
N ARG A 67 28.47 -14.62 -33.13
CA ARG A 67 28.89 -13.22 -32.99
C ARG A 67 29.96 -13.07 -31.92
N TRP A 68 31.14 -13.64 -32.19
CA TRP A 68 32.18 -13.86 -31.17
C TRP A 68 32.73 -12.59 -30.54
N ASP A 69 32.82 -11.48 -31.25
CA ASP A 69 33.30 -10.22 -30.70
C ASP A 69 32.45 -9.76 -29.52
N ARG A 70 31.11 -9.83 -29.66
CA ARG A 70 30.18 -9.47 -28.61
C ARG A 70 30.21 -10.46 -27.46
N VAL A 71 30.24 -11.74 -27.78
CA VAL A 71 30.27 -12.83 -26.79
C VAL A 71 31.53 -12.72 -25.92
N LEU A 72 32.71 -12.59 -26.54
CA LEU A 72 33.98 -12.48 -25.82
C LEU A 72 34.09 -11.21 -24.99
N GLN A 73 33.47 -10.10 -25.43
CA GLN A 73 33.42 -8.86 -24.68
C GLN A 73 32.55 -9.01 -23.43
N GLN A 74 31.39 -9.67 -23.55
CA GLN A 74 30.49 -9.88 -22.42
C GLN A 74 31.03 -10.93 -21.44
N THR A 75 31.65 -12.01 -21.93
CA THR A 75 32.17 -13.10 -21.10
C THR A 75 33.43 -12.73 -20.31
N LYS A 76 34.19 -11.68 -20.71
CA LYS A 76 35.35 -11.19 -19.95
C LYS A 76 35.05 -10.82 -18.50
N ALA A 77 33.80 -10.42 -18.22
CA ALA A 77 33.35 -9.98 -16.89
C ALA A 77 32.62 -11.08 -16.12
N LEU A 78 32.49 -12.28 -16.70
CA LEU A 78 31.77 -13.40 -16.12
C LEU A 78 32.76 -14.43 -15.57
N GLU A 79 32.47 -14.92 -14.38
CA GLU A 79 33.17 -16.07 -13.77
C GLU A 79 32.32 -17.33 -13.96
N CYS A 80 32.28 -17.80 -15.20
CA CYS A 80 31.61 -19.07 -15.53
C CYS A 80 32.51 -20.25 -15.19
N SER A 81 31.93 -21.45 -15.19
CA SER A 81 32.70 -22.69 -14.98
C SER A 81 33.83 -22.82 -16.01
N THR A 82 34.97 -23.34 -15.58
CA THR A 82 36.13 -23.54 -16.47
C THR A 82 35.76 -24.42 -17.65
N THR A 83 34.85 -25.37 -17.49
CA THR A 83 34.35 -26.23 -18.56
C THR A 83 33.55 -25.45 -19.60
N ALA A 84 32.59 -24.62 -19.19
CA ALA A 84 31.80 -23.81 -20.12
C ALA A 84 32.67 -22.82 -20.90
N MET A 85 33.66 -22.22 -20.24
CA MET A 85 34.61 -21.32 -20.88
C MET A 85 35.51 -22.07 -21.87
N MET A 86 35.98 -23.28 -21.54
CA MET A 86 36.74 -24.12 -22.47
C MET A 86 35.92 -24.48 -23.71
N ASP A 87 34.66 -24.86 -23.52
CA ASP A 87 33.77 -25.21 -24.62
C ASP A 87 33.46 -24.01 -25.52
N LEU A 88 33.32 -22.82 -24.94
CA LEU A 88 33.14 -21.60 -25.70
C LEU A 88 34.38 -21.24 -26.53
N TYR A 89 35.59 -21.23 -25.91
CA TYR A 89 36.81 -20.89 -26.60
C TYR A 89 37.22 -21.93 -27.65
N GLU A 90 36.90 -23.21 -27.43
CA GLU A 90 37.06 -24.25 -28.45
C GLU A 90 36.19 -23.96 -29.67
N LEU A 91 34.92 -23.60 -29.46
CA LEU A 91 34.00 -23.25 -30.54
C LEU A 91 34.47 -22.01 -31.32
N VAL A 92 34.93 -20.98 -30.64
CA VAL A 92 35.50 -19.78 -31.28
C VAL A 92 36.72 -20.16 -32.11
N ALA A 93 37.64 -20.97 -31.61
CA ALA A 93 38.81 -21.42 -32.35
C ALA A 93 38.45 -22.24 -33.59
N LEU A 94 37.48 -23.14 -33.49
CA LEU A 94 36.98 -23.92 -34.61
C LEU A 94 36.34 -23.04 -35.70
N ASP A 95 35.55 -22.06 -35.29
CA ASP A 95 34.94 -21.12 -36.24
C ASP A 95 35.96 -20.25 -36.96
N MET A 96 37.02 -19.82 -36.26
CA MET A 96 38.14 -19.07 -36.89
C MET A 96 38.93 -19.93 -37.88
N MET A 97 39.16 -21.23 -37.56
CA MET A 97 39.80 -22.16 -38.49
C MET A 97 38.96 -22.42 -39.75
N GLU A 98 37.64 -22.53 -39.59
CA GLU A 98 36.71 -22.68 -40.72
C GLU A 98 36.67 -21.44 -41.61
N ALA A 99 36.78 -20.23 -40.98
CA ALA A 99 36.89 -18.96 -41.70
C ALA A 99 38.27 -18.74 -42.37
N GLN A 100 39.19 -19.71 -42.31
CA GLN A 100 40.57 -19.65 -42.78
C GLN A 100 41.45 -18.59 -42.05
N GLU A 101 41.06 -18.21 -40.82
CA GLU A 101 41.84 -17.35 -39.95
C GLU A 101 42.68 -18.17 -38.95
N SER A 102 43.46 -19.11 -39.48
CA SER A 102 44.22 -20.08 -38.68
C SER A 102 45.25 -19.40 -37.74
N ASP A 103 45.85 -18.30 -38.18
CA ASP A 103 46.83 -17.54 -37.39
C ASP A 103 46.18 -16.95 -36.13
N VAL A 104 44.99 -16.41 -36.27
CA VAL A 104 44.21 -15.86 -35.15
C VAL A 104 43.79 -16.97 -34.19
N ALA A 105 43.35 -18.13 -34.71
CA ALA A 105 43.02 -19.29 -33.92
C ALA A 105 44.25 -19.80 -33.12
N VAL A 106 45.42 -19.89 -33.73
CA VAL A 106 46.69 -20.28 -33.05
C VAL A 106 47.05 -19.25 -31.95
N GLN A 107 46.89 -17.97 -32.23
CA GLN A 107 47.15 -16.92 -31.26
C GLN A 107 46.18 -17.06 -30.06
N LEU A 108 44.90 -17.27 -30.31
CA LEU A 108 43.88 -17.48 -29.27
C LEU A 108 44.21 -18.71 -28.39
N LEU A 109 44.63 -19.82 -29.01
CA LEU A 109 45.03 -21.03 -28.26
C LEU A 109 46.26 -20.80 -27.37
N ARG A 110 47.22 -19.95 -27.81
CA ARG A 110 48.48 -19.71 -27.07
C ARG A 110 48.39 -18.62 -26.01
N THR A 111 47.57 -17.61 -26.22
CA THR A 111 47.55 -16.41 -25.38
C THR A 111 46.46 -16.40 -24.30
N THR A 112 45.38 -17.18 -24.46
CA THR A 112 44.28 -17.12 -23.51
C THR A 112 44.49 -17.99 -22.27
N PRO A 113 44.17 -17.48 -21.06
CA PRO A 113 44.34 -18.23 -19.80
C PRO A 113 43.49 -19.51 -19.78
N VAL A 114 42.29 -19.47 -20.38
CA VAL A 114 41.36 -20.61 -20.47
C VAL A 114 41.98 -21.76 -21.24
N MET A 115 42.64 -21.49 -22.37
CA MET A 115 43.33 -22.49 -23.16
C MET A 115 44.61 -23.01 -22.47
N ALA A 116 45.30 -22.19 -21.70
CA ALA A 116 46.41 -22.66 -20.85
C ALA A 116 45.92 -23.63 -19.78
N THR A 117 44.77 -23.41 -19.17
CA THR A 117 44.14 -24.33 -18.23
C THR A 117 43.68 -25.63 -18.96
N MET A 118 43.11 -25.52 -20.17
CA MET A 118 42.74 -26.69 -20.97
C MET A 118 43.98 -27.56 -21.29
N LYS A 119 45.10 -26.96 -21.62
CA LYS A 119 46.38 -27.65 -21.84
C LYS A 119 46.84 -28.46 -20.64
N GLN A 120 46.59 -27.99 -19.43
CA GLN A 120 46.93 -28.70 -18.18
C GLN A 120 45.93 -29.77 -17.80
N THR A 121 44.64 -29.52 -17.95
CA THR A 121 43.58 -30.40 -17.47
C THR A 121 43.12 -31.42 -18.54
N GLN A 122 43.15 -31.04 -19.82
CA GLN A 122 42.68 -31.84 -20.94
C GLN A 122 43.68 -31.78 -22.12
N PRO A 123 44.89 -32.31 -21.97
CA PRO A 123 45.97 -32.16 -22.96
C PRO A 123 45.65 -32.77 -24.31
N GLU A 124 44.93 -33.89 -24.35
CA GLU A 124 44.52 -34.55 -25.61
C GLU A 124 43.59 -33.66 -26.44
N ARG A 125 42.64 -32.98 -25.79
CA ARG A 125 41.70 -32.09 -26.44
C ARG A 125 42.42 -30.84 -27.00
N TYR A 126 43.36 -30.28 -26.23
CA TYR A 126 44.18 -29.16 -26.65
C TYR A 126 45.09 -29.51 -27.86
N LEU A 127 45.79 -30.67 -27.80
CA LEU A 127 46.63 -31.12 -28.90
C LEU A 127 45.85 -31.40 -30.18
N ARG A 128 44.62 -31.88 -30.07
CA ARG A 128 43.71 -32.05 -31.24
C ARG A 128 43.43 -30.68 -31.89
N LEU A 129 43.12 -29.65 -31.12
CA LEU A 129 42.87 -28.29 -31.64
C LEU A 129 44.14 -27.70 -32.28
N GLU A 130 45.31 -27.88 -31.66
CA GLU A 130 46.58 -27.40 -32.20
C GLU A 130 46.94 -28.07 -33.54
N LYS A 131 46.70 -29.39 -33.66
CA LYS A 131 46.88 -30.13 -34.92
C LYS A 131 45.91 -29.66 -36.01
N LEU A 132 44.64 -29.37 -35.63
CA LEU A 132 43.67 -28.88 -36.59
C LEU A 132 44.02 -27.48 -37.07
N ALA A 133 44.52 -26.58 -36.22
CA ALA A 133 44.96 -25.24 -36.58
C ALA A 133 46.16 -25.20 -37.51
N GLN A 134 46.97 -26.25 -37.56
CA GLN A 134 48.14 -26.38 -38.46
C GLN A 134 47.77 -26.97 -39.82
N ARG A 135 46.54 -27.49 -40.03
CA ARG A 135 46.09 -28.04 -41.30
C ARG A 135 45.66 -26.94 -42.26
N VAL A 136 46.03 -27.11 -43.53
CA VAL A 136 45.65 -26.16 -44.60
C VAL A 136 44.17 -26.32 -45.00
N ILE A 137 43.62 -27.52 -44.83
CA ILE A 137 42.24 -27.84 -45.21
C ILE A 137 41.46 -28.19 -43.93
N PHE A 138 40.38 -27.47 -43.69
CA PHE A 138 39.44 -27.73 -42.61
C PHE A 138 38.33 -28.66 -43.13
N ASP A 139 38.18 -29.86 -42.54
CA ASP A 139 37.08 -30.75 -42.87
C ASP A 139 36.01 -30.74 -41.75
N PRO A 140 34.84 -30.13 -42.01
CA PRO A 140 33.76 -30.05 -41.02
C PRO A 140 33.26 -31.44 -40.55
N ALA A 141 33.33 -32.47 -41.44
CA ALA A 141 32.83 -33.81 -41.09
C ALA A 141 33.70 -34.52 -40.03
N GLU A 142 35.01 -34.28 -40.05
CA GLU A 142 35.97 -34.81 -39.07
C GLU A 142 35.88 -34.06 -37.75
N VAL A 143 35.64 -32.76 -37.79
CA VAL A 143 35.64 -31.87 -36.62
C VAL A 143 34.35 -31.99 -35.83
N TYR A 144 33.21 -32.04 -36.51
CA TYR A 144 31.88 -32.14 -35.88
C TYR A 144 31.33 -33.58 -35.88
N ALA A 145 32.17 -34.59 -35.84
CA ALA A 145 31.78 -36.00 -35.96
C ALA A 145 30.51 -36.36 -35.14
N GLY A 146 29.42 -36.70 -35.84
CA GLY A 146 28.13 -37.05 -35.25
C GLY A 146 27.25 -35.88 -34.76
N SER A 147 27.66 -34.62 -34.99
CA SER A 147 26.92 -33.39 -34.60
C SER A 147 26.98 -32.34 -35.71
N SER A 148 26.14 -31.34 -35.66
CA SER A 148 26.23 -30.17 -36.51
C SER A 148 26.87 -28.98 -35.77
N LYS A 149 27.53 -28.08 -36.52
CA LYS A 149 28.06 -26.81 -35.99
C LYS A 149 27.01 -26.06 -35.18
N GLN A 150 25.80 -25.95 -35.71
CA GLN A 150 24.70 -25.26 -35.06
C GLN A 150 24.30 -25.94 -33.76
N LYS A 151 24.22 -27.25 -33.73
CA LYS A 151 23.88 -27.99 -32.52
C LYS A 151 24.91 -27.76 -31.40
N ARG A 152 26.21 -27.73 -31.71
CA ARG A 152 27.25 -27.42 -30.73
C ARG A 152 27.17 -26.01 -30.19
N ARG A 153 26.85 -25.02 -31.06
CA ARG A 153 26.61 -23.63 -30.63
C ARG A 153 25.41 -23.55 -29.70
N ASP A 154 24.33 -24.28 -30.02
CA ASP A 154 23.12 -24.29 -29.19
C ASP A 154 23.35 -24.98 -27.85
N ASP A 155 24.14 -26.07 -27.82
CA ASP A 155 24.52 -26.76 -26.59
C ASP A 155 25.32 -25.82 -25.65
N VAL A 156 26.32 -25.09 -26.19
CA VAL A 156 27.07 -24.10 -25.42
C VAL A 156 26.18 -22.93 -25.00
N ALA A 157 25.29 -22.46 -25.85
CA ALA A 157 24.33 -21.41 -25.51
C ALA A 157 23.41 -21.81 -24.35
N GLN A 158 23.00 -23.09 -24.30
CA GLN A 158 22.20 -23.63 -23.18
C GLN A 158 23.00 -23.69 -21.88
N LEU A 159 24.29 -24.10 -21.93
CA LEU A 159 25.16 -24.06 -20.74
C LEU A 159 25.22 -22.65 -20.14
N PHE A 160 25.43 -21.64 -20.98
CA PHE A 160 25.47 -20.25 -20.52
C PHE A 160 24.12 -19.77 -19.98
N ARG A 161 22.98 -20.24 -20.52
CA ARG A 161 21.66 -19.94 -19.95
C ARG A 161 21.47 -20.45 -18.53
N HIS A 162 22.11 -21.56 -18.17
CA HIS A 162 22.04 -22.12 -16.82
C HIS A 162 23.01 -21.47 -15.83
N GLU A 163 24.17 -21.03 -16.29
CA GLU A 163 25.21 -20.47 -15.42
C GLU A 163 25.12 -18.96 -15.22
N VAL A 164 24.51 -18.24 -16.17
CA VAL A 164 24.46 -16.76 -16.16
C VAL A 164 23.06 -16.28 -15.85
N ALA A 165 22.92 -15.34 -14.92
CA ALA A 165 21.65 -14.74 -14.56
C ALA A 165 21.34 -13.47 -15.38
N SER A 166 20.09 -13.28 -15.75
CA SER A 166 19.61 -12.00 -16.28
C SER A 166 19.11 -11.14 -15.13
N VAL A 167 19.61 -9.93 -15.03
CA VAL A 167 19.21 -8.98 -13.98
C VAL A 167 18.86 -7.64 -14.62
N GLU A 168 17.66 -7.16 -14.32
CA GLU A 168 17.21 -5.84 -14.75
C GLU A 168 18.13 -4.73 -14.26
N PRO A 169 18.32 -3.66 -15.04
CA PRO A 169 19.12 -2.51 -14.62
C PRO A 169 18.57 -1.89 -13.33
N SER A 170 19.46 -1.39 -12.50
CA SER A 170 19.14 -0.67 -11.26
C SER A 170 18.26 -1.44 -10.27
N ARG A 171 18.37 -2.79 -10.26
CA ARG A 171 17.50 -3.65 -9.45
C ARG A 171 17.51 -3.29 -7.96
N LEU A 172 18.66 -2.92 -7.39
CA LEU A 172 18.76 -2.47 -6.00
C LEU A 172 17.88 -1.24 -5.75
N LEU A 173 17.95 -0.22 -6.63
CA LEU A 173 17.15 1.00 -6.48
C LEU A 173 15.66 0.73 -6.65
N VAL A 174 15.30 -0.17 -7.56
CA VAL A 174 13.89 -0.59 -7.75
C VAL A 174 13.36 -1.26 -6.49
N LEU A 175 14.12 -2.18 -5.88
CA LEU A 175 13.71 -2.86 -4.65
C LEU A 175 13.59 -1.90 -3.47
N LEU A 176 14.52 -0.96 -3.32
CA LEU A 176 14.45 0.10 -2.30
C LEU A 176 13.22 1.00 -2.53
N GLY A 177 12.93 1.37 -3.77
CA GLY A 177 11.74 2.13 -4.13
C GLY A 177 10.44 1.38 -3.79
N GLN A 178 10.40 0.06 -4.04
CA GLN A 178 9.27 -0.79 -3.66
C GLN A 178 9.12 -0.89 -2.14
N ALA A 179 10.22 -1.04 -1.41
CA ALA A 179 10.21 -1.07 0.05
C ALA A 179 9.72 0.26 0.65
N LEU A 180 10.16 1.40 0.12
CA LEU A 180 9.68 2.73 0.52
C LEU A 180 8.19 2.91 0.21
N LYS A 181 7.76 2.51 -0.99
CA LYS A 181 6.34 2.56 -1.37
C LYS A 181 5.50 1.69 -0.42
N TRP A 182 5.99 0.52 -0.06
CA TRP A 182 5.33 -0.35 0.91
C TRP A 182 5.24 0.30 2.30
N GLN A 183 6.33 0.91 2.80
CA GLN A 183 6.35 1.64 4.08
C GLN A 183 5.38 2.83 4.05
N GLN A 184 5.31 3.54 2.93
CA GLN A 184 4.36 4.62 2.73
C GLN A 184 2.91 4.12 2.77
N MET A 185 2.62 2.98 2.13
CA MET A 185 1.31 2.33 2.19
C MET A 185 0.94 1.86 3.60
N GLN A 186 1.94 1.48 4.41
CA GLN A 186 1.75 1.15 5.84
C GLN A 186 1.59 2.38 6.74
N GLY A 187 1.75 3.60 6.20
CA GLY A 187 1.69 4.85 6.97
C GLY A 187 2.93 5.12 7.82
N LEU A 188 4.03 4.38 7.61
CA LEU A 188 5.30 4.58 8.32
C LEU A 188 6.08 5.78 7.78
N VAL A 189 5.85 6.13 6.51
CA VAL A 189 6.46 7.28 5.83
C VAL A 189 5.33 8.13 5.25
N ALA A 190 5.32 9.43 5.54
CA ALA A 190 4.31 10.32 5.00
C ALA A 190 4.52 10.58 3.49
N PRO A 191 3.46 10.64 2.69
CA PRO A 191 3.58 10.93 1.26
C PRO A 191 4.19 12.30 1.01
N GLY A 192 5.25 12.34 0.18
CA GLY A 192 5.92 13.59 -0.21
C GLY A 192 6.96 14.09 0.79
N GLU A 193 7.29 13.35 1.82
CA GLU A 193 8.49 13.59 2.63
C GLU A 193 9.73 13.00 1.95
N ASP A 194 10.82 13.79 1.94
CA ASP A 194 12.15 13.30 1.56
C ASP A 194 12.63 12.31 2.61
N PHE A 195 12.59 11.04 2.28
CA PHE A 195 13.05 9.96 3.16
C PHE A 195 14.56 9.78 3.05
N ASP A 196 15.27 9.88 4.18
CA ASP A 196 16.69 9.56 4.24
C ASP A 196 16.87 8.05 4.41
N LEU A 197 17.17 7.37 3.30
CA LEU A 197 17.40 5.92 3.29
C LEU A 197 18.52 5.47 4.24
N PHE A 198 19.53 6.30 4.44
CA PHE A 198 20.69 5.95 5.24
C PHE A 198 20.39 6.01 6.74
N ARG A 199 19.64 7.02 7.17
CA ARG A 199 19.25 7.20 8.58
C ARG A 199 17.97 6.50 8.96
N GLY A 200 17.22 5.95 7.99
CA GLY A 200 15.96 5.25 8.23
C GLY A 200 14.83 6.15 8.70
N GLY A 201 14.87 7.44 8.40
CA GLY A 201 13.88 8.42 8.82
C GLY A 201 13.64 9.52 7.78
N ALA A 202 12.55 10.26 7.92
CA ALA A 202 12.34 11.46 7.12
C ALA A 202 13.46 12.46 7.41
N LYS A 203 14.01 13.10 6.37
CA LYS A 203 14.93 14.24 6.54
C LYS A 203 14.22 15.26 7.41
N GLU A 204 14.76 15.57 8.56
CA GLU A 204 14.21 16.57 9.45
C GLU A 204 14.16 17.95 8.76
N LYS A 205 13.09 18.18 8.00
CA LYS A 205 12.48 19.50 8.09
C LYS A 205 11.87 19.51 9.47
N VAL A 206 12.27 20.45 10.32
CA VAL A 206 11.63 20.72 11.61
C VAL A 206 10.22 21.21 11.31
N VAL A 207 9.36 20.33 10.84
CA VAL A 207 7.92 20.50 10.92
C VAL A 207 7.63 20.18 12.37
N ASP A 208 7.26 21.21 13.11
CA ASP A 208 6.82 21.08 14.50
C ASP A 208 5.73 19.98 14.57
N ARG A 209 6.17 18.75 14.85
CA ARG A 209 5.32 17.55 14.91
C ARG A 209 4.55 17.48 16.24
N SER A 210 4.60 18.54 17.03
CA SER A 210 3.79 18.63 18.25
C SER A 210 2.31 18.71 17.88
N GLU A 211 1.52 17.80 18.43
CA GLU A 211 0.07 17.92 18.31
C GLU A 211 -0.39 19.12 19.12
N LYS A 212 -0.84 20.13 18.39
CA LYS A 212 -1.40 21.35 18.96
C LYS A 212 -2.92 21.30 18.85
N LEU A 213 -3.55 21.83 19.87
CA LEU A 213 -5.01 21.93 19.92
C LEU A 213 -5.51 22.91 18.84
N VAL A 214 -6.52 22.52 18.11
CA VAL A 214 -7.14 23.32 17.06
C VAL A 214 -7.98 24.44 17.69
N ARG A 215 -7.70 25.71 17.36
CA ARG A 215 -8.35 26.86 17.98
C ARG A 215 -8.73 27.99 17.00
N LYS A 216 -8.11 28.03 15.82
CA LYS A 216 -8.24 29.16 14.89
C LYS A 216 -8.92 28.74 13.59
N PRO A 217 -9.79 29.60 13.01
CA PRO A 217 -10.30 29.35 11.68
C PRO A 217 -9.17 29.42 10.65
N ALA A 218 -9.14 28.46 9.71
CA ALA A 218 -8.17 28.42 8.63
C ALA A 218 -8.77 28.77 7.27
N GLY A 219 -10.05 28.44 7.06
CA GLY A 219 -10.74 28.70 5.81
C GLY A 219 -12.19 28.21 5.83
N LYS A 220 -12.91 28.48 4.76
CA LYS A 220 -14.28 28.01 4.56
C LYS A 220 -14.55 27.73 3.09
N ILE A 221 -15.21 26.62 2.82
CA ILE A 221 -15.71 26.21 1.51
C ILE A 221 -17.22 26.44 1.54
N LYS A 222 -17.75 27.17 0.57
CA LYS A 222 -19.17 27.50 0.47
C LYS A 222 -19.83 26.65 -0.59
N PHE A 223 -20.90 25.96 -0.24
CA PHE A 223 -21.76 25.21 -1.16
C PHE A 223 -22.84 26.10 -1.78
N SER A 224 -23.43 25.62 -2.88
CA SER A 224 -24.54 26.29 -3.56
C SER A 224 -25.79 26.39 -2.68
N LYS A 225 -26.80 27.14 -3.13
CA LYS A 225 -28.06 27.25 -2.39
C LYS A 225 -28.86 25.92 -2.36
N THR A 226 -28.65 25.08 -3.34
CA THR A 226 -29.32 23.79 -3.50
C THR A 226 -28.54 22.63 -2.92
N SER A 227 -27.24 22.81 -2.68
CA SER A 227 -26.34 21.77 -2.17
C SER A 227 -25.96 21.99 -0.72
N MET A 228 -25.68 20.90 -0.02
CA MET A 228 -25.30 20.89 1.39
C MET A 228 -24.37 19.68 1.65
N PRO A 229 -23.21 19.89 2.27
CA PRO A 229 -22.28 18.81 2.58
C PRO A 229 -22.91 17.86 3.60
N GLN A 230 -22.89 16.56 3.31
CA GLN A 230 -23.39 15.49 4.19
C GLN A 230 -22.24 14.67 4.78
N CYS A 231 -21.15 14.53 4.06
CA CYS A 231 -19.93 13.89 4.51
C CYS A 231 -18.71 14.66 4.00
N ALA A 232 -17.59 14.56 4.72
CA ALA A 232 -16.30 15.15 4.34
C ALA A 232 -15.15 14.32 4.89
N GLN A 233 -14.17 14.00 4.04
CA GLN A 233 -13.00 13.24 4.45
C GLN A 233 -11.73 13.76 3.78
N PHE A 234 -10.63 13.81 4.54
CA PHE A 234 -9.32 14.08 3.97
C PHE A 234 -8.76 12.82 3.29
N SER A 235 -8.08 13.02 2.16
CA SER A 235 -7.32 11.93 1.53
C SER A 235 -6.21 11.43 2.46
N ARG A 236 -5.81 10.18 2.30
CA ARG A 236 -4.77 9.55 3.13
C ARG A 236 -3.41 10.25 3.05
N ASP A 237 -3.10 10.81 1.88
CA ASP A 237 -1.89 11.61 1.67
C ASP A 237 -2.00 13.04 2.22
N GLY A 238 -3.17 13.45 2.71
CA GLY A 238 -3.43 14.78 3.24
C GLY A 238 -3.36 15.90 2.21
N ARG A 239 -3.51 15.63 0.91
CA ARG A 239 -3.45 16.65 -0.14
C ARG A 239 -4.81 17.17 -0.58
N MET A 240 -5.86 16.43 -0.30
CA MET A 240 -7.21 16.70 -0.76
C MET A 240 -8.21 16.57 0.37
N LEU A 241 -9.30 17.34 0.27
CA LEU A 241 -10.51 17.11 1.01
C LEU A 241 -11.58 16.70 0.00
N VAL A 242 -12.25 15.59 0.24
CA VAL A 242 -13.41 15.17 -0.54
C VAL A 242 -14.67 15.48 0.24
N THR A 243 -15.74 15.80 -0.44
CA THR A 243 -17.04 16.06 0.17
C THR A 243 -18.14 15.40 -0.65
N GLY A 244 -19.04 14.70 0.03
CA GLY A 244 -20.29 14.24 -0.53
C GLY A 244 -21.42 15.16 -0.12
N ALA A 245 -22.27 15.51 -1.08
CA ALA A 245 -23.32 16.48 -0.90
C ALA A 245 -24.73 15.91 -1.09
N LYS A 246 -25.72 16.66 -0.61
CA LYS A 246 -27.15 16.29 -0.66
C LYS A 246 -27.68 16.16 -2.09
N ASP A 247 -27.11 16.88 -3.04
CA ASP A 247 -27.47 16.81 -4.46
C ASP A 247 -26.82 15.64 -5.21
N GLY A 248 -26.09 14.78 -4.50
CA GLY A 248 -25.44 13.59 -5.06
C GLY A 248 -24.04 13.83 -5.60
N PHE A 249 -23.54 15.06 -5.64
CA PHE A 249 -22.20 15.35 -6.12
C PHE A 249 -21.12 14.96 -5.11
N VAL A 250 -20.02 14.45 -5.64
CA VAL A 250 -18.78 14.19 -4.91
C VAL A 250 -17.70 15.07 -5.48
N GLU A 251 -17.24 16.02 -4.67
CA GLU A 251 -16.32 17.08 -5.08
C GLU A 251 -14.98 16.97 -4.35
N VAL A 252 -13.89 17.24 -5.07
CA VAL A 252 -12.52 17.19 -4.54
C VAL A 252 -11.96 18.60 -4.43
N TRP A 253 -11.50 18.97 -3.25
CA TRP A 253 -11.08 20.32 -2.90
C TRP A 253 -9.60 20.42 -2.58
N ASP A 254 -8.98 21.51 -3.00
CA ASP A 254 -7.74 22.03 -2.41
C ASP A 254 -8.15 22.78 -1.13
N PHE A 255 -7.99 22.11 0.01
CA PHE A 255 -8.43 22.67 1.29
C PHE A 255 -7.57 23.86 1.74
N GLU A 256 -6.31 23.97 1.30
CA GLU A 256 -5.45 25.12 1.63
C GLU A 256 -5.95 26.38 0.96
N LYS A 257 -6.38 26.30 -0.30
CA LYS A 257 -6.93 27.41 -1.08
C LYS A 257 -8.44 27.55 -0.93
N CYS A 258 -9.12 26.57 -0.31
CA CYS A 258 -10.58 26.47 -0.23
C CYS A 258 -11.25 26.55 -1.62
N LYS A 259 -10.67 25.91 -2.62
CA LYS A 259 -11.13 25.90 -4.01
C LYS A 259 -11.24 24.48 -4.55
N LEU A 260 -12.15 24.32 -5.51
CA LEU A 260 -12.28 23.07 -6.26
C LEU A 260 -10.96 22.75 -6.99
N ARG A 261 -10.53 21.48 -6.98
CA ARG A 261 -9.31 21.06 -7.67
C ARG A 261 -9.54 20.94 -9.17
N LYS A 262 -9.10 21.96 -9.92
CA LYS A 262 -9.18 22.00 -11.38
C LYS A 262 -8.00 21.33 -12.09
N ASP A 263 -7.06 20.81 -11.36
CA ASP A 263 -5.98 19.94 -11.88
C ASP A 263 -6.46 18.51 -12.17
N LEU A 264 -7.65 18.16 -11.72
CA LEU A 264 -8.33 16.92 -12.07
C LEU A 264 -9.19 17.19 -13.32
N ASP A 265 -8.84 16.54 -14.44
CA ASP A 265 -9.44 16.80 -15.76
C ASP A 265 -10.98 16.70 -15.76
N TYR A 266 -11.55 15.74 -15.05
CA TYR A 266 -12.99 15.56 -14.96
C TYR A 266 -13.67 16.72 -14.22
N GLN A 267 -13.09 17.23 -13.12
CA GLN A 267 -13.63 18.40 -12.43
C GLN A 267 -13.42 19.70 -13.22
N ALA A 268 -12.35 19.80 -14.00
CA ALA A 268 -12.11 20.94 -14.87
C ALA A 268 -13.13 21.02 -16.02
N LYS A 269 -13.71 19.89 -16.42
CA LYS A 269 -14.72 19.73 -17.48
C LYS A 269 -16.16 19.69 -16.94
N ASP A 270 -16.34 19.90 -15.62
CA ASP A 270 -17.62 19.75 -14.94
C ASP A 270 -18.24 18.32 -15.02
N GLU A 271 -17.41 17.29 -15.26
CA GLU A 271 -17.79 15.89 -15.22
C GLU A 271 -17.56 15.33 -13.82
N PHE A 272 -18.45 15.61 -12.88
CA PHE A 272 -18.29 15.23 -11.48
C PHE A 272 -18.63 13.76 -11.23
N MET A 273 -17.98 13.17 -10.22
CA MET A 273 -18.45 11.94 -9.61
C MET A 273 -19.81 12.21 -8.97
N MET A 274 -20.84 11.38 -9.25
CA MET A 274 -22.18 11.67 -8.75
C MET A 274 -23.01 10.41 -8.47
N HIS A 275 -23.93 10.55 -7.54
CA HIS A 275 -25.04 9.64 -7.26
C HIS A 275 -26.38 10.27 -7.67
N ASP A 276 -27.40 9.42 -7.79
CA ASP A 276 -28.76 9.86 -8.10
C ASP A 276 -29.48 10.45 -6.87
N ALA A 277 -28.94 10.20 -5.67
CA ALA A 277 -29.45 10.69 -4.38
C ALA A 277 -28.30 11.18 -3.50
N SER A 278 -28.64 11.73 -2.31
CA SER A 278 -27.69 12.30 -1.36
C SER A 278 -26.54 11.34 -1.02
N VAL A 279 -25.31 11.83 -1.02
CA VAL A 279 -24.11 11.08 -0.61
C VAL A 279 -23.95 11.23 0.90
N THR A 280 -24.08 10.13 1.62
CA THR A 280 -24.11 10.12 3.10
C THR A 280 -22.83 9.58 3.73
N ALA A 281 -22.07 8.78 2.98
CA ALA A 281 -20.84 8.16 3.47
C ALA A 281 -19.75 8.12 2.40
N GLU A 282 -18.51 8.23 2.83
CA GLU A 282 -17.34 8.14 1.96
C GLU A 282 -16.15 7.51 2.69
N ALA A 283 -15.30 6.81 1.96
CA ALA A 283 -14.08 6.22 2.48
C ALA A 283 -13.00 6.13 1.39
N PHE A 284 -11.76 6.45 1.75
CA PHE A 284 -10.60 6.20 0.90
C PHE A 284 -10.04 4.81 1.11
N SER A 285 -9.57 4.18 0.03
CA SER A 285 -8.69 3.03 0.12
C SER A 285 -7.38 3.38 0.81
N ARG A 286 -6.65 2.37 1.27
CA ARG A 286 -5.42 2.59 2.04
C ARG A 286 -4.32 3.28 1.23
N ASP A 287 -4.24 2.97 -0.07
CA ASP A 287 -3.32 3.59 -1.02
C ASP A 287 -3.75 5.01 -1.46
N GLY A 288 -4.99 5.41 -1.14
CA GLY A 288 -5.56 6.70 -1.53
C GLY A 288 -5.96 6.79 -3.01
N GLU A 289 -5.84 5.71 -3.79
CA GLU A 289 -6.18 5.71 -5.21
C GLU A 289 -7.69 5.59 -5.46
N LEU A 290 -8.39 4.86 -4.57
CA LEU A 290 -9.83 4.61 -4.68
C LEU A 290 -10.60 5.39 -3.63
N LEU A 291 -11.79 5.83 -4.02
CA LEU A 291 -12.81 6.41 -3.15
C LEU A 291 -14.08 5.58 -3.26
N ALA A 292 -14.61 5.11 -2.15
CA ALA A 292 -15.94 4.51 -2.08
C ALA A 292 -16.93 5.53 -1.53
N THR A 293 -18.09 5.63 -2.14
CA THR A 293 -19.17 6.53 -1.72
C THR A 293 -20.47 5.78 -1.60
N GLY A 294 -21.23 6.08 -0.56
CA GLY A 294 -22.53 5.51 -0.28
C GLY A 294 -23.62 6.58 -0.29
N SER A 295 -24.76 6.21 -0.80
CA SER A 295 -25.87 7.11 -1.00
C SER A 295 -27.10 6.71 -0.18
N GLU A 296 -28.00 7.66 0.01
CA GLU A 296 -29.28 7.51 0.67
C GLU A 296 -30.21 6.49 -0.05
N ASP A 297 -29.97 6.23 -1.34
CA ASP A 297 -30.71 5.23 -2.12
C ASP A 297 -30.20 3.78 -1.95
N GLY A 298 -29.26 3.55 -1.04
CA GLY A 298 -28.71 2.23 -0.74
C GLY A 298 -27.66 1.73 -1.74
N LYS A 299 -27.20 2.58 -2.67
CA LYS A 299 -26.18 2.24 -3.65
C LYS A 299 -24.79 2.63 -3.16
N VAL A 300 -23.80 1.85 -3.59
CA VAL A 300 -22.36 2.15 -3.39
C VAL A 300 -21.69 2.28 -4.74
N LYS A 301 -20.85 3.29 -4.89
CA LYS A 301 -19.99 3.46 -6.07
C LYS A 301 -18.54 3.56 -5.61
N VAL A 302 -17.63 2.99 -6.41
CA VAL A 302 -16.19 3.05 -6.18
C VAL A 302 -15.55 3.75 -7.36
N TRP A 303 -14.77 4.77 -7.07
CA TRP A 303 -14.19 5.69 -8.03
C TRP A 303 -12.68 5.63 -8.00
N LYS A 304 -12.05 5.84 -9.13
CA LYS A 304 -10.63 6.17 -9.20
C LYS A 304 -10.49 7.69 -9.09
N VAL A 305 -9.92 8.15 -7.98
CA VAL A 305 -9.89 9.59 -7.65
C VAL A 305 -9.17 10.43 -8.69
N SER A 306 -8.09 9.89 -9.28
CA SER A 306 -7.29 10.62 -10.29
C SER A 306 -8.03 10.86 -11.62
N THR A 307 -8.98 10.00 -11.99
CA THR A 307 -9.68 10.05 -13.27
C THR A 307 -11.17 10.33 -13.16
N GLY A 308 -11.76 10.29 -11.95
CA GLY A 308 -13.20 10.40 -11.74
C GLY A 308 -14.01 9.22 -12.26
N MET A 309 -13.37 8.17 -12.79
CA MET A 309 -14.07 7.02 -13.36
C MET A 309 -14.68 6.13 -12.29
N CYS A 310 -15.94 5.74 -12.47
CA CYS A 310 -16.58 4.74 -11.65
C CYS A 310 -16.09 3.34 -12.04
N LEU A 311 -15.32 2.70 -11.16
CA LEU A 311 -14.76 1.37 -11.38
C LEU A 311 -15.72 0.26 -10.99
N ARG A 312 -16.59 0.49 -9.99
CA ARG A 312 -17.57 -0.50 -9.50
C ARG A 312 -18.83 0.20 -9.02
N ARG A 313 -19.97 -0.47 -9.26
CA ARG A 313 -21.28 -0.08 -8.76
C ARG A 313 -21.93 -1.26 -8.06
N PHE A 314 -22.53 -0.99 -6.92
CA PHE A 314 -23.34 -1.94 -6.17
C PHE A 314 -24.73 -1.33 -6.06
N ASP A 315 -25.59 -1.61 -7.03
CA ASP A 315 -26.93 -0.99 -7.12
C ASP A 315 -27.89 -1.54 -6.05
N ASN A 316 -27.63 -2.73 -5.54
CA ASN A 316 -28.41 -3.38 -4.48
C ASN A 316 -27.52 -3.66 -3.25
N ALA A 317 -26.67 -2.71 -2.86
CA ALA A 317 -25.82 -2.89 -1.69
C ALA A 317 -26.67 -3.02 -0.41
N HIS A 318 -27.69 -2.16 -0.27
CA HIS A 318 -28.65 -2.16 0.83
C HIS A 318 -30.04 -1.78 0.34
N SER A 319 -31.07 -2.10 1.15
CA SER A 319 -32.46 -1.71 0.86
C SER A 319 -32.81 -0.30 1.31
N GLN A 320 -31.95 0.31 2.14
CA GLN A 320 -32.09 1.69 2.63
C GLN A 320 -30.74 2.40 2.59
N GLY A 321 -30.73 3.69 2.96
CA GLY A 321 -29.57 4.56 2.90
C GLY A 321 -28.35 4.04 3.67
N ILE A 322 -27.17 4.31 3.12
CA ILE A 322 -25.89 3.89 3.67
C ILE A 322 -25.37 4.99 4.59
N GLN A 323 -24.95 4.62 5.80
CA GLN A 323 -24.48 5.56 6.81
C GLN A 323 -22.96 5.53 6.99
N SER A 324 -22.34 4.38 6.72
CA SER A 324 -20.90 4.24 6.89
C SER A 324 -20.33 3.28 5.86
N ILE A 325 -19.12 3.59 5.39
CA ILE A 325 -18.34 2.76 4.48
C ILE A 325 -16.90 2.68 5.02
N ALA A 326 -16.30 1.49 4.90
CA ALA A 326 -14.89 1.30 5.20
C ALA A 326 -14.25 0.28 4.24
N PHE A 327 -13.03 0.53 3.80
CA PHE A 327 -12.24 -0.46 3.06
C PHE A 327 -11.60 -1.48 4.02
N SER A 328 -11.51 -2.72 3.58
CA SER A 328 -10.63 -3.70 4.23
C SER A 328 -9.16 -3.30 4.12
N ARG A 329 -8.32 -3.84 5.00
CA ARG A 329 -6.90 -3.50 5.05
C ARG A 329 -6.16 -3.78 3.74
N ASP A 330 -6.54 -4.84 3.03
CA ASP A 330 -5.98 -5.25 1.74
C ASP A 330 -6.61 -4.53 0.53
N GLY A 331 -7.60 -3.67 0.75
CA GLY A 331 -8.30 -2.94 -0.29
C GLY A 331 -9.16 -3.80 -1.21
N THR A 332 -9.43 -5.07 -0.86
CA THR A 332 -10.19 -6.00 -1.71
C THR A 332 -11.69 -6.03 -1.42
N GLN A 333 -12.09 -5.57 -0.25
CA GLN A 333 -13.46 -5.61 0.25
C GLN A 333 -13.91 -4.24 0.77
N LEU A 334 -15.23 -4.03 0.74
CA LEU A 334 -15.90 -2.89 1.32
C LEU A 334 -16.85 -3.36 2.42
N LEU A 335 -16.78 -2.72 3.57
CA LEU A 335 -17.74 -2.84 4.66
C LEU A 335 -18.72 -1.68 4.56
N THR A 336 -20.00 -1.96 4.68
CA THR A 336 -21.08 -0.96 4.62
C THR A 336 -22.04 -1.15 5.78
N ALA A 337 -22.52 -0.04 6.35
CA ALA A 337 -23.57 -0.01 7.35
C ALA A 337 -24.74 0.83 6.85
N SER A 338 -25.96 0.41 7.15
CA SER A 338 -27.17 0.99 6.58
C SER A 338 -28.30 1.17 7.59
N PHE A 339 -29.26 2.00 7.21
CA PHE A 339 -30.54 2.14 7.88
C PHE A 339 -31.41 0.86 7.81
N ASP A 340 -31.07 -0.11 6.96
CA ASP A 340 -31.75 -1.41 6.90
C ASP A 340 -31.36 -2.37 8.05
N HIS A 341 -30.68 -1.88 9.09
CA HIS A 341 -30.22 -2.57 10.28
C HIS A 341 -29.10 -3.61 10.03
N LEU A 342 -28.54 -3.63 8.82
CA LEU A 342 -27.54 -4.61 8.42
C LEU A 342 -26.19 -3.97 8.22
N VAL A 343 -25.18 -4.79 8.45
CA VAL A 343 -23.80 -4.53 8.03
C VAL A 343 -23.43 -5.57 6.99
N ARG A 344 -22.83 -5.16 5.88
CA ARG A 344 -22.45 -6.05 4.78
C ARG A 344 -21.01 -5.89 4.36
N ILE A 345 -20.40 -6.98 3.89
CA ILE A 345 -19.09 -6.95 3.22
C ILE A 345 -19.31 -7.27 1.74
N HIS A 346 -18.82 -6.39 0.87
CA HIS A 346 -18.86 -6.53 -0.57
C HIS A 346 -17.47 -6.77 -1.13
N GLY A 347 -17.35 -7.65 -2.13
CA GLY A 347 -16.09 -7.91 -2.83
C GLY A 347 -15.92 -6.96 -4.01
N LEU A 348 -14.81 -6.25 -4.08
CA LEU A 348 -14.54 -5.33 -5.19
C LEU A 348 -14.32 -6.04 -6.52
N LYS A 349 -13.70 -7.22 -6.50
CA LYS A 349 -13.49 -8.02 -7.72
C LYS A 349 -14.78 -8.68 -8.21
N SER A 350 -15.52 -9.30 -7.29
CA SER A 350 -16.76 -10.02 -7.61
C SER A 350 -17.94 -9.11 -7.92
N GLY A 351 -17.96 -7.90 -7.35
CA GLY A 351 -19.10 -7.00 -7.44
C GLY A 351 -20.32 -7.48 -6.65
N GLN A 352 -20.15 -8.43 -5.73
CA GLN A 352 -21.23 -9.06 -4.98
C GLN A 352 -21.08 -8.89 -3.47
N THR A 353 -22.19 -9.00 -2.75
CA THR A 353 -22.20 -9.10 -1.30
C THR A 353 -21.63 -10.46 -0.90
N LEU A 354 -20.57 -10.45 -0.11
CA LEU A 354 -19.88 -11.66 0.36
C LEU A 354 -20.42 -12.12 1.70
N LYS A 355 -20.75 -11.17 2.60
CA LYS A 355 -21.16 -11.45 3.98
C LYS A 355 -22.19 -10.44 4.45
N GLU A 356 -23.01 -10.89 5.39
CA GLU A 356 -24.04 -10.09 6.04
C GLU A 356 -24.03 -10.36 7.53
N PHE A 357 -24.08 -9.30 8.33
CA PHE A 357 -24.11 -9.35 9.79
C PHE A 357 -25.50 -8.88 10.24
N ARG A 358 -26.24 -9.78 10.88
CA ARG A 358 -27.60 -9.55 11.36
C ARG A 358 -27.66 -9.56 12.88
N GLY A 359 -28.39 -8.61 13.47
CA GLY A 359 -28.61 -8.61 14.92
C GLY A 359 -28.80 -7.24 15.55
N HIS A 360 -28.58 -6.13 14.82
CA HIS A 360 -29.03 -4.81 15.25
C HIS A 360 -30.55 -4.68 15.08
N GLN A 361 -31.18 -3.95 16.01
CA GLN A 361 -32.64 -3.77 16.03
C GLN A 361 -33.05 -2.39 15.49
N SER A 362 -32.10 -1.50 15.23
CA SER A 362 -32.31 -0.18 14.67
C SER A 362 -31.19 0.16 13.67
N TYR A 363 -31.17 1.39 13.17
CA TYR A 363 -30.24 1.92 12.21
C TYR A 363 -28.79 1.70 12.63
N VAL A 364 -27.95 1.21 11.69
CA VAL A 364 -26.52 1.07 11.94
C VAL A 364 -25.83 2.34 11.47
N ASN A 365 -25.26 3.08 12.40
CA ASN A 365 -24.68 4.41 12.14
C ASN A 365 -23.23 4.33 11.67
N THR A 366 -22.40 3.48 12.29
CA THR A 366 -21.01 3.28 11.86
C THR A 366 -20.62 1.83 11.87
N ALA A 367 -19.74 1.43 10.94
CA ALA A 367 -19.08 0.15 10.96
C ALA A 367 -17.65 0.27 10.42
N PHE A 368 -16.70 -0.42 11.06
CA PHE A 368 -15.29 -0.44 10.68
C PHE A 368 -14.62 -1.76 11.05
N PHE A 369 -13.51 -2.03 10.41
CA PHE A 369 -12.67 -3.19 10.74
C PHE A 369 -11.73 -2.87 11.91
N SER A 370 -11.42 -3.87 12.75
CA SER A 370 -10.28 -3.81 13.67
C SER A 370 -8.97 -3.64 12.90
N SER A 371 -7.91 -3.15 13.54
CA SER A 371 -6.62 -2.88 12.87
C SER A 371 -6.00 -4.12 12.23
N ASN A 372 -6.26 -5.31 12.78
CA ASN A 372 -5.83 -6.59 12.21
C ASN A 372 -6.80 -7.16 11.16
N GLY A 373 -7.98 -6.54 10.96
CA GLY A 373 -9.02 -7.00 10.03
C GLY A 373 -9.76 -8.26 10.42
N SER A 374 -9.53 -8.81 11.64
CA SER A 374 -10.18 -10.06 12.09
C SER A 374 -11.59 -9.84 12.62
N LYS A 375 -11.88 -8.65 13.11
CA LYS A 375 -13.17 -8.28 13.68
C LYS A 375 -13.81 -7.13 12.90
N VAL A 376 -15.14 -7.08 12.95
CA VAL A 376 -15.94 -5.93 12.52
C VAL A 376 -16.58 -5.34 13.76
N ILE A 377 -16.57 -4.03 13.89
CA ILE A 377 -17.23 -3.30 14.97
C ILE A 377 -18.34 -2.46 14.33
N SER A 378 -19.54 -2.52 14.89
CA SER A 378 -20.68 -1.73 14.44
C SER A 378 -21.41 -1.07 15.59
N THR A 379 -21.95 0.13 15.33
CA THR A 379 -22.75 0.88 16.30
C THR A 379 -24.11 1.22 15.73
N SER A 380 -25.10 1.23 16.58
CA SER A 380 -26.49 1.41 16.16
C SER A 380 -27.27 2.36 17.08
N SER A 381 -28.33 2.92 16.51
CA SER A 381 -29.36 3.66 17.27
C SER A 381 -30.18 2.77 18.20
N ASP A 382 -29.95 1.43 18.22
CA ASP A 382 -30.48 0.54 19.26
C ASP A 382 -29.70 0.63 20.58
N GLY A 383 -28.77 1.58 20.70
CA GLY A 383 -27.94 1.79 21.88
C GLY A 383 -26.87 0.72 22.09
N THR A 384 -26.60 -0.10 21.08
CA THR A 384 -25.59 -1.16 21.21
C THR A 384 -24.40 -0.94 20.28
N LEU A 385 -23.21 -1.31 20.78
CA LEU A 385 -22.04 -1.59 19.98
C LEU A 385 -21.89 -3.11 19.90
N LYS A 386 -21.73 -3.64 18.70
CA LYS A 386 -21.53 -5.07 18.48
C LYS A 386 -20.17 -5.33 17.83
N ILE A 387 -19.50 -6.37 18.33
CA ILE A 387 -18.23 -6.86 17.81
C ILE A 387 -18.48 -8.22 17.17
N TRP A 388 -18.10 -8.34 15.92
CA TRP A 388 -18.36 -9.50 15.08
C TRP A 388 -17.06 -10.17 14.65
N ASN A 389 -17.11 -11.47 14.43
CA ASN A 389 -16.04 -12.15 13.71
C ASN A 389 -16.17 -11.86 12.21
N ALA A 390 -15.15 -11.24 11.61
CA ALA A 390 -15.16 -10.89 10.19
C ALA A 390 -15.20 -12.11 9.25
N LYS A 391 -14.80 -13.32 9.70
CA LYS A 391 -14.82 -14.54 8.89
C LYS A 391 -16.15 -15.29 8.99
N THR A 392 -16.67 -15.50 10.20
CA THR A 392 -17.87 -16.31 10.47
C THR A 392 -19.16 -15.52 10.53
N THR A 393 -19.10 -14.19 10.60
CA THR A 393 -20.23 -13.25 10.79
C THR A 393 -20.95 -13.37 12.15
N GLU A 394 -20.42 -14.19 13.07
CA GLU A 394 -20.99 -14.36 14.41
C GLU A 394 -20.75 -13.14 15.27
N CYS A 395 -21.75 -12.76 16.07
CA CYS A 395 -21.62 -11.71 17.06
C CYS A 395 -20.82 -12.26 18.25
N LEU A 396 -19.62 -11.74 18.45
CA LEU A 396 -18.75 -12.14 19.57
C LEU A 396 -19.16 -11.46 20.86
N GLN A 397 -19.58 -10.19 20.75
CA GLN A 397 -19.92 -9.39 21.92
C GLN A 397 -20.91 -8.28 21.59
N THR A 398 -21.75 -7.96 22.54
CA THR A 398 -22.65 -6.80 22.51
C THR A 398 -22.40 -5.95 23.73
N VAL A 399 -22.03 -4.70 23.52
CA VAL A 399 -21.73 -3.73 24.56
C VAL A 399 -22.86 -2.69 24.58
N ARG A 400 -23.41 -2.42 25.76
CA ARG A 400 -24.35 -1.32 26.01
C ARG A 400 -23.67 -0.30 26.91
N PRO A 401 -23.49 0.95 26.46
CA PRO A 401 -22.98 1.98 27.34
C PRO A 401 -23.91 2.16 28.58
N PRO A 402 -23.34 2.38 29.76
CA PRO A 402 -24.15 2.72 30.91
C PRO A 402 -24.83 4.05 30.67
N SER A 403 -26.16 4.11 30.90
CA SER A 403 -26.92 5.36 30.90
C SER A 403 -27.31 5.72 32.33
N GLU A 404 -27.16 6.98 32.71
CA GLU A 404 -27.64 7.47 34.02
C GLU A 404 -29.17 7.41 34.13
N SER A 405 -29.86 7.31 33.01
CA SER A 405 -31.32 7.19 32.96
C SER A 405 -31.71 5.74 32.63
N TYR A 406 -32.29 5.05 33.58
CA TYR A 406 -32.74 3.65 33.43
C TYR A 406 -33.86 3.43 32.40
N THR A 407 -34.35 4.47 31.74
CA THR A 407 -35.60 4.42 30.94
C THR A 407 -35.42 4.77 29.45
N ALA A 408 -34.27 5.24 29.00
CA ALA A 408 -34.05 5.60 27.60
C ALA A 408 -32.87 4.86 27.00
N GLU A 409 -33.08 4.20 25.85
CA GLU A 409 -32.00 3.71 25.01
C GLU A 409 -31.23 4.92 24.47
N VAL A 410 -29.91 4.95 24.69
CA VAL A 410 -29.08 6.05 24.24
C VAL A 410 -28.52 5.72 22.87
N ASP A 411 -28.92 6.47 21.85
CA ASP A 411 -28.42 6.32 20.48
C ASP A 411 -26.88 6.44 20.44
N ILE A 412 -26.21 5.46 19.84
CA ILE A 412 -24.79 5.58 19.50
C ILE A 412 -24.68 6.13 18.07
N VAL A 413 -24.18 7.35 17.95
CA VAL A 413 -24.15 8.05 16.66
C VAL A 413 -22.90 7.68 15.85
N SER A 414 -21.76 7.60 16.51
CA SER A 414 -20.50 7.24 15.85
C SER A 414 -19.56 6.52 16.81
N ALA A 415 -18.60 5.79 16.25
CA ALA A 415 -17.48 5.25 17.00
C ALA A 415 -16.21 5.27 16.17
N LEU A 416 -15.06 5.23 16.86
CA LEU A 416 -13.76 5.18 16.23
C LEU A 416 -12.78 4.37 17.07
N LEU A 417 -11.76 3.78 16.41
CA LEU A 417 -10.67 3.09 17.09
C LEU A 417 -9.63 4.07 17.59
N THR A 418 -9.11 3.83 18.80
CA THR A 418 -7.94 4.57 19.27
C THR A 418 -6.68 4.07 18.56
N PRO A 419 -5.72 4.95 18.24
CA PRO A 419 -4.41 4.53 17.76
C PRO A 419 -3.74 3.63 18.82
N ILE A 420 -3.20 2.50 18.42
CA ILE A 420 -2.50 1.57 19.31
C ILE A 420 -1.23 2.26 19.82
N ALA A 421 -1.16 2.55 21.11
CA ALA A 421 0.11 2.79 21.76
C ALA A 421 0.79 1.43 21.94
N SER A 422 2.07 1.31 21.61
CA SER A 422 2.83 0.05 21.63
C SER A 422 2.57 -0.76 22.89
N GLY A 423 1.89 -1.92 22.76
CA GLY A 423 1.68 -2.90 23.81
C GLY A 423 0.33 -2.87 24.53
N THR A 424 -0.65 -2.10 24.08
CA THR A 424 -2.02 -2.09 24.62
C THR A 424 -3.02 -2.64 23.62
N ASP A 425 -4.12 -3.21 24.11
CA ASP A 425 -5.27 -3.61 23.30
C ASP A 425 -5.93 -2.39 22.63
N GLU A 426 -6.62 -2.63 21.51
CA GLU A 426 -7.40 -1.61 20.81
C GLU A 426 -8.59 -1.18 21.68
N ASP A 427 -8.75 0.11 21.90
CA ASP A 427 -9.93 0.66 22.55
C ASP A 427 -10.84 1.35 21.53
N ILE A 428 -12.11 1.46 21.87
CA ILE A 428 -13.13 2.08 21.03
C ILE A 428 -13.64 3.33 21.73
N ILE A 429 -13.65 4.46 21.05
CA ILE A 429 -14.35 5.65 21.51
C ILE A 429 -15.75 5.63 20.91
N ILE A 430 -16.75 5.71 21.77
CA ILE A 430 -18.16 5.72 21.42
C ILE A 430 -18.69 7.13 21.63
N CYS A 431 -19.28 7.69 20.58
CA CYS A 431 -20.00 8.95 20.62
C CYS A 431 -21.50 8.65 20.74
N THR A 432 -22.08 9.02 21.87
CA THR A 432 -23.52 8.89 22.11
C THR A 432 -24.23 10.20 21.82
N ARG A 433 -25.53 10.14 21.50
CA ARG A 433 -26.36 11.36 21.30
C ARG A 433 -26.72 11.97 22.65
N THR A 434 -25.71 12.22 23.46
CA THR A 434 -25.77 12.89 24.76
C THR A 434 -24.63 13.90 24.89
N SER A 435 -24.46 14.52 26.05
CA SER A 435 -23.31 15.39 26.34
C SER A 435 -22.03 14.60 26.69
N GLU A 436 -22.01 13.28 26.56
CA GLU A 436 -20.91 12.41 26.95
C GLU A 436 -20.40 11.54 25.80
N MET A 437 -19.09 11.28 25.79
CA MET A 437 -18.47 10.24 24.98
C MET A 437 -17.75 9.25 25.89
N LEU A 438 -17.62 8.00 25.45
CA LEU A 438 -17.08 6.91 26.26
C LEU A 438 -15.90 6.23 25.55
N ARG A 439 -14.84 5.94 26.30
CA ARG A 439 -13.77 5.03 25.84
C ARG A 439 -14.01 3.67 26.46
N VAL A 440 -14.11 2.66 25.60
CA VAL A 440 -14.49 1.30 25.97
C VAL A 440 -13.43 0.33 25.46
N SER A 441 -13.06 -0.65 26.27
CA SER A 441 -12.17 -1.73 25.85
C SER A 441 -12.86 -2.66 24.85
N MET A 442 -12.09 -3.45 24.10
CA MET A 442 -12.63 -4.54 23.27
C MET A 442 -13.38 -5.60 24.11
N GLY A 443 -13.20 -5.62 25.43
CA GLY A 443 -13.94 -6.44 26.40
C GLY A 443 -15.27 -5.84 26.82
N GLY A 444 -15.60 -4.62 26.41
CA GLY A 444 -16.85 -3.93 26.76
C GLY A 444 -16.81 -3.16 28.09
N GLU A 445 -15.64 -3.05 28.72
CA GLU A 445 -15.46 -2.26 29.92
C GLU A 445 -15.28 -0.78 29.60
N VAL A 446 -15.99 0.09 30.33
CA VAL A 446 -15.82 1.54 30.20
C VAL A 446 -14.54 1.95 30.91
N LEU A 447 -13.56 2.43 30.15
CA LEU A 447 -12.27 2.85 30.67
C LEU A 447 -12.26 4.33 31.06
N LEU A 448 -12.96 5.17 30.31
CA LEU A 448 -12.96 6.61 30.49
C LEU A 448 -14.25 7.23 29.96
N THR A 449 -14.75 8.27 30.65
CA THR A 449 -15.89 9.09 30.22
C THR A 449 -15.43 10.51 29.97
N TYR A 450 -15.73 11.02 28.77
CA TYR A 450 -15.49 12.42 28.38
C TYR A 450 -16.79 13.19 28.56
N LYS A 451 -16.83 14.07 29.57
CA LYS A 451 -18.02 14.87 29.88
C LYS A 451 -17.86 16.28 29.34
N GLY A 452 -18.90 16.81 28.70
CA GLY A 452 -18.99 18.22 28.32
C GLY A 452 -18.91 19.13 29.56
N ASP A 453 -18.93 20.43 29.32
CA ASP A 453 -18.89 21.41 30.42
C ASP A 453 -20.19 21.35 31.23
N PRO A 454 -20.16 20.86 32.49
CA PRO A 454 -21.36 20.68 33.32
C PRO A 454 -22.10 21.97 33.57
N PHE A 455 -21.45 23.14 33.43
CA PHE A 455 -22.08 24.45 33.62
C PHE A 455 -22.74 24.99 32.34
N ASN A 456 -22.49 24.41 31.16
CA ASN A 456 -22.95 24.86 29.85
C ASN A 456 -23.64 23.81 28.99
N ASP A 457 -23.97 22.63 29.51
CA ASP A 457 -24.54 21.49 28.75
C ASP A 457 -25.77 21.88 27.90
N LYS A 458 -26.68 22.67 28.44
CA LYS A 458 -27.86 23.15 27.71
C LYS A 458 -27.51 24.08 26.53
N LYS A 459 -26.34 24.68 26.54
CA LYS A 459 -25.87 25.61 25.52
C LYS A 459 -25.05 24.91 24.45
N VAL A 460 -24.27 23.90 24.85
CA VAL A 460 -23.38 23.15 23.99
C VAL A 460 -24.11 22.09 23.15
N GLY A 461 -25.15 21.45 23.71
CA GLY A 461 -25.96 20.46 23.02
C GLY A 461 -25.37 19.04 23.07
N ASN A 462 -25.94 18.13 22.27
CA ASN A 462 -25.57 16.73 22.21
C ASN A 462 -24.50 16.47 21.13
N PHE A 463 -23.64 15.50 21.37
CA PHE A 463 -22.64 15.11 20.37
C PHE A 463 -23.30 14.43 19.17
N VAL A 464 -22.74 14.71 17.97
CA VAL A 464 -23.19 14.17 16.68
C VAL A 464 -22.07 13.37 16.02
N ALA A 465 -20.83 13.81 16.16
CA ALA A 465 -19.68 13.13 15.58
C ALA A 465 -18.42 13.40 16.40
N CYS A 466 -17.46 12.50 16.32
CA CYS A 466 -16.16 12.69 16.95
C CYS A 466 -15.01 12.26 16.02
N THR A 467 -13.83 12.78 16.29
CA THR A 467 -12.59 12.40 15.60
C THR A 467 -11.40 12.55 16.53
N LEU A 468 -10.35 11.77 16.30
CA LEU A 468 -9.09 11.87 17.02
C LEU A 468 -8.07 12.69 16.24
N SER A 469 -7.18 13.33 16.98
CA SER A 469 -5.97 13.91 16.39
C SER A 469 -5.04 12.82 15.84
N MET A 470 -4.09 13.21 15.01
CA MET A 470 -3.20 12.33 14.24
C MET A 470 -2.54 11.20 15.07
N ARG A 471 -2.13 11.50 16.31
CA ARG A 471 -1.50 10.53 17.25
C ARG A 471 -2.40 10.15 18.42
N GLY A 472 -3.66 10.59 18.39
CA GLY A 472 -4.62 10.31 19.45
C GLY A 472 -4.43 11.10 20.73
N LYS A 473 -3.71 12.24 20.72
CA LYS A 473 -3.56 13.10 21.89
C LYS A 473 -4.85 13.86 22.23
N TRP A 474 -5.56 14.31 21.20
CA TRP A 474 -6.77 15.10 21.33
C TRP A 474 -7.98 14.37 20.74
N LEU A 475 -9.07 14.38 21.48
CA LEU A 475 -10.39 13.95 21.02
C LEU A 475 -11.23 15.19 20.76
N TYR A 476 -11.77 15.30 19.55
CA TYR A 476 -12.67 16.38 19.13
C TYR A 476 -14.07 15.82 18.95
N GLY A 477 -15.05 16.41 19.60
CA GLY A 477 -16.47 16.14 19.41
C GLY A 477 -17.17 17.37 18.83
N VAL A 478 -18.12 17.15 17.93
CA VAL A 478 -19.00 18.21 17.40
C VAL A 478 -20.41 17.97 17.90
N THR A 479 -21.09 19.06 18.26
CA THR A 479 -22.46 18.99 18.80
C THR A 479 -23.48 19.49 17.78
N ASP A 480 -24.73 19.08 18.00
CA ASP A 480 -25.91 19.51 17.22
C ASP A 480 -26.10 21.02 17.19
N LYS A 481 -25.66 21.76 18.21
CA LYS A 481 -25.72 23.24 18.28
C LYS A 481 -24.52 23.97 17.69
N GLY A 482 -23.65 23.24 16.97
CA GLY A 482 -22.53 23.83 16.27
C GLY A 482 -21.37 24.24 17.18
N PHE A 483 -21.03 23.44 18.18
CA PHE A 483 -19.82 23.60 18.99
C PHE A 483 -18.80 22.50 18.65
N ILE A 484 -17.51 22.84 18.69
CA ILE A 484 -16.42 21.88 18.81
C ILE A 484 -16.01 21.83 20.28
N VAL A 485 -16.00 20.64 20.82
CA VAL A 485 -15.52 20.35 22.18
C VAL A 485 -14.28 19.49 22.06
N SER A 486 -13.22 19.86 22.74
CA SER A 486 -11.92 19.20 22.64
C SER A 486 -11.49 18.67 24.00
N PHE A 487 -11.09 17.41 24.04
CA PHE A 487 -10.66 16.71 25.24
C PHE A 487 -9.23 16.20 25.10
N ALA A 488 -8.52 16.12 26.22
CA ALA A 488 -7.31 15.31 26.31
C ALA A 488 -7.70 13.82 26.28
N ALA A 489 -7.33 13.12 25.22
CA ALA A 489 -7.82 11.73 24.99
C ALA A 489 -7.36 10.72 26.06
N ALA A 490 -6.22 10.99 26.73
CA ALA A 490 -5.69 10.13 27.78
C ALA A 490 -6.33 10.31 29.15
N THR A 491 -6.67 11.58 29.51
CA THR A 491 -7.18 11.94 30.84
C THR A 491 -8.70 12.16 30.88
N GLY A 492 -9.31 12.44 29.72
CA GLY A 492 -10.72 12.80 29.62
C GLY A 492 -11.03 14.26 29.97
N GLU A 493 -10.01 15.07 30.29
CA GLU A 493 -10.19 16.45 30.69
C GLU A 493 -10.64 17.32 29.52
N LEU A 494 -11.60 18.20 29.80
CA LEU A 494 -12.09 19.20 28.84
C LEU A 494 -11.05 20.31 28.69
N GLU A 495 -10.55 20.49 27.48
CA GLU A 495 -9.55 21.52 27.15
C GLU A 495 -10.17 22.81 26.60
N THR A 496 -11.05 22.66 25.62
CA THR A 496 -11.74 23.84 25.03
C THR A 496 -13.12 23.47 24.50
N SER A 497 -14.02 24.44 24.55
CA SER A 497 -15.31 24.43 23.88
C SER A 497 -15.44 25.73 23.09
N MET A 498 -15.67 25.62 21.76
CA MET A 498 -15.82 26.80 20.91
C MET A 498 -17.00 26.67 19.95
N GLN A 499 -17.74 27.73 19.77
CA GLN A 499 -18.83 27.78 18.81
C GLN A 499 -18.29 27.98 17.40
N ILE A 500 -18.65 27.09 16.47
CA ILE A 500 -18.22 27.11 15.07
C ILE A 500 -19.28 27.65 14.12
N CYS A 501 -20.55 27.45 14.45
CA CYS A 501 -21.69 27.96 13.69
C CYS A 501 -22.92 28.11 14.59
N ASN A 502 -23.95 28.79 14.07
CA ASN A 502 -25.26 28.92 14.73
C ASN A 502 -26.29 27.95 14.15
N ALA A 503 -25.83 26.90 13.48
CA ALA A 503 -26.66 25.92 12.77
C ALA A 503 -26.22 24.53 13.17
N ASP A 504 -27.02 23.52 12.83
CA ASP A 504 -26.73 22.13 13.16
C ASP A 504 -25.46 21.66 12.45
N ALA A 505 -24.52 21.13 13.19
CA ALA A 505 -23.35 20.46 12.63
C ALA A 505 -23.67 18.99 12.35
N PHE A 506 -23.14 18.44 11.26
CA PHE A 506 -23.36 17.07 10.85
C PHE A 506 -22.16 16.17 11.11
N GLY A 507 -20.96 16.72 11.04
CA GLY A 507 -19.79 15.91 11.26
C GLY A 507 -18.47 16.68 11.31
N ILE A 508 -17.42 15.90 11.51
CA ILE A 508 -16.05 16.38 11.71
C ILE A 508 -15.06 15.38 11.09
N ALA A 509 -14.02 15.89 10.46
CA ALA A 509 -12.92 15.10 9.94
C ALA A 509 -11.57 15.71 10.32
N HIS A 510 -10.63 14.91 10.79
CA HIS A 510 -9.27 15.34 11.10
C HIS A 510 -8.32 15.05 9.95
N HIS A 511 -7.43 15.99 9.65
CA HIS A 511 -6.38 15.81 8.65
C HIS A 511 -5.35 14.76 9.11
N PRO A 512 -4.94 13.78 8.27
CA PRO A 512 -4.11 12.66 8.70
C PRO A 512 -2.70 13.06 9.16
N HIS A 513 -2.15 14.21 8.70
CA HIS A 513 -0.75 14.57 8.94
C HIS A 513 -0.55 15.97 9.55
N ARG A 514 -1.60 16.76 9.71
CA ARG A 514 -1.53 18.16 10.22
C ARG A 514 -2.59 18.43 11.28
N ASN A 515 -2.36 19.41 12.13
CA ASN A 515 -3.34 19.88 13.12
C ASN A 515 -4.43 20.73 12.44
N ILE A 516 -5.20 20.10 11.57
CA ILE A 516 -6.31 20.71 10.82
C ILE A 516 -7.53 19.82 10.97
N VAL A 517 -8.66 20.46 11.21
CA VAL A 517 -9.96 19.81 11.34
C VAL A 517 -10.93 20.46 10.36
N ALA A 518 -11.73 19.67 9.67
CA ALA A 518 -12.85 20.11 8.85
C ALA A 518 -14.16 19.81 9.58
N THR A 519 -15.07 20.77 9.63
CA THR A 519 -16.43 20.62 10.17
C THR A 519 -17.44 21.02 9.12
N TYR A 520 -18.56 20.34 9.07
CA TYR A 520 -19.63 20.60 8.11
C TYR A 520 -21.00 20.51 8.76
N GLY A 521 -21.98 21.20 8.18
CA GLY A 521 -23.32 21.28 8.77
C GLY A 521 -24.37 21.85 7.84
N SER A 522 -25.56 22.11 8.40
CA SER A 522 -26.76 22.58 7.69
C SER A 522 -26.63 23.99 7.11
N ASP A 523 -25.62 24.75 7.51
CA ASP A 523 -25.35 26.12 7.04
C ASP A 523 -24.65 26.16 5.66
N ARG A 524 -24.41 25.01 5.03
CA ARG A 524 -23.81 24.86 3.69
C ARG A 524 -22.35 25.30 3.60
N TYR A 525 -21.61 25.22 4.71
CA TYR A 525 -20.19 25.47 4.74
C TYR A 525 -19.44 24.25 5.25
N VAL A 526 -18.30 23.97 4.62
CA VAL A 526 -17.23 23.20 5.27
C VAL A 526 -16.23 24.20 5.82
N ARG A 527 -16.02 24.19 7.12
CA ARG A 527 -15.07 25.06 7.81
C ARG A 527 -13.82 24.31 8.17
N LEU A 528 -12.70 24.95 7.93
CA LEU A 528 -11.39 24.44 8.28
C LEU A 528 -10.85 25.18 9.48
N TRP A 529 -10.31 24.44 10.41
CA TRP A 529 -9.77 24.91 11.67
C TRP A 529 -8.33 24.45 11.81
N LYS A 530 -7.46 25.30 12.37
CA LYS A 530 -6.05 24.99 12.63
C LYS A 530 -5.65 25.34 14.06
N ALA A 531 -4.48 24.85 14.46
CA ALA A 531 -3.90 25.13 15.76
C ALA A 531 -3.46 26.60 15.94
#